data_1401d1ecfb580dafac92f5cb629c237a
#
_entry.id   1401d1ecfb580dafac92f5cb629c237a
#
_cell.length_a   1.000
_cell.length_b   1.000
_cell.length_c   1.000
_cell.angle_alpha   90.00
_cell.angle_beta   90.00
_cell.angle_gamma   90.00
#
_symmetry.space_group_name_H-M   'P 1'
#
loop_
_entity.id
_entity.type
_entity.pdbx_description
1 polymer ?
#
loop_
_entity_poly.entity_id
_entity_poly.type
_entity_poly.pdbx_seq_one_letter_code
_entity_poly.pdbx_strand_id
1 'polypeptide(L)'
;MHRSKLFFTVFLFFLPNFALSEVKQANSVGTSPIPWLSGVINGSYERRINPEIGLGLNGFTWNYVSSDWKFSIFGIGPHGRFYFEEENNGLFVGGSISLMSYSWSGLGLSGSGSIMSLGGEGGYQWKWVNFYNEVTLGLAMAGNIETPDGTSANVGSAIGGIGYKLGWYF
;
A
#
# COMPACT_ATOMS: atom_id res chain seq x y z
N MET A 1 -16.00 2.88 -27.02
CA MET A 1 -15.99 3.14 -25.56
C MET A 1 -16.40 1.88 -24.81
N HIS A 2 -15.53 0.83 -24.72
CA HIS A 2 -15.85 -0.41 -23.99
C HIS A 2 -14.57 -1.21 -23.76
N ARG A 3 -13.69 -0.78 -22.86
CA ARG A 3 -12.46 -1.55 -22.52
C ARG A 3 -12.09 -1.58 -21.02
N SER A 4 -12.97 -1.21 -20.12
CA SER A 4 -12.60 -1.11 -18.69
C SER A 4 -13.15 -2.22 -17.78
N LYS A 5 -13.86 -3.23 -18.30
CA LYS A 5 -14.45 -4.28 -17.46
C LYS A 5 -13.67 -5.60 -17.38
N LEU A 6 -12.58 -5.76 -18.12
CA LEU A 6 -11.87 -7.04 -18.22
C LEU A 6 -10.75 -7.23 -17.18
N PHE A 7 -10.28 -6.16 -16.56
CA PHE A 7 -9.15 -6.26 -15.62
C PHE A 7 -9.52 -6.69 -14.20
N PHE A 8 -10.77 -6.57 -13.80
CA PHE A 8 -11.18 -6.90 -12.43
C PHE A 8 -11.44 -8.39 -12.19
N THR A 9 -11.72 -9.15 -13.23
CA THR A 9 -12.10 -10.56 -13.10
C THR A 9 -10.91 -11.53 -13.06
N VAL A 10 -9.75 -11.12 -13.56
CA VAL A 10 -8.55 -11.99 -13.62
C VAL A 10 -7.84 -12.12 -12.28
N PHE A 11 -8.03 -11.17 -11.37
CA PHE A 11 -7.27 -11.15 -10.09
C PHE A 11 -7.80 -12.13 -9.04
N LEU A 12 -9.04 -12.62 -9.17
CA LEU A 12 -9.65 -13.55 -8.21
C LEU A 12 -9.24 -15.02 -8.42
N PHE A 13 -8.67 -15.38 -9.57
CA PHE A 13 -8.34 -16.77 -9.91
C PHE A 13 -6.91 -17.21 -9.58
N PHE A 14 -6.04 -16.31 -9.13
CA PHE A 14 -4.65 -16.64 -8.79
C PHE A 14 -4.39 -16.80 -7.29
N LEU A 15 -5.36 -17.31 -6.53
CA LEU A 15 -5.07 -17.80 -5.19
C LEU A 15 -4.82 -19.32 -5.28
N PRO A 16 -3.57 -19.77 -5.40
CA PRO A 16 -3.29 -21.21 -5.38
C PRO A 16 -3.74 -21.75 -4.02
N ASN A 17 -4.44 -22.88 -4.07
CA ASN A 17 -4.70 -23.71 -2.90
C ASN A 17 -3.37 -24.33 -2.44
N PHE A 18 -2.50 -23.52 -1.83
CA PHE A 18 -1.42 -24.08 -1.04
C PHE A 18 -2.07 -24.75 0.15
N ALA A 19 -1.71 -26.01 0.42
CA ALA A 19 -2.01 -26.70 1.66
C ALA A 19 -1.31 -25.92 2.78
N LEU A 20 -2.01 -24.97 3.34
CA LEU A 20 -1.51 -24.08 4.38
C LEU A 20 -1.76 -24.77 5.71
N SER A 21 -0.75 -24.84 6.52
CA SER A 21 -0.90 -25.03 7.96
C SER A 21 -2.06 -24.14 8.42
N GLU A 22 -2.99 -24.68 9.22
CA GLU A 22 -4.20 -23.97 9.67
C GLU A 22 -3.85 -22.70 10.43
N VAL A 23 -3.67 -21.61 9.70
CA VAL A 23 -3.59 -20.29 10.30
C VAL A 23 -5.02 -19.83 10.56
N LYS A 24 -5.46 -19.96 11.78
CA LYS A 24 -6.73 -19.44 12.24
C LYS A 24 -6.73 -17.92 12.00
N GLN A 25 -7.64 -17.41 11.14
CA GLN A 25 -7.67 -16.02 10.72
C GLN A 25 -6.50 -15.62 9.78
N ALA A 26 -6.45 -16.27 8.63
CA ALA A 26 -5.37 -16.09 7.66
C ALA A 26 -5.45 -14.76 6.88
N ASN A 27 -6.59 -14.10 6.84
CA ASN A 27 -6.81 -12.90 6.04
C ASN A 27 -7.04 -11.69 6.93
N SER A 28 -6.55 -10.54 6.49
CA SER A 28 -6.85 -9.27 7.15
C SER A 28 -7.05 -8.14 6.15
N VAL A 29 -7.85 -7.18 6.53
CA VAL A 29 -7.97 -5.88 5.85
C VAL A 29 -7.65 -4.78 6.85
N GLY A 30 -7.03 -3.71 6.38
CA GLY A 30 -6.65 -2.61 7.24
C GLY A 30 -6.60 -1.27 6.52
N THR A 31 -6.58 -0.22 7.31
CA THR A 31 -6.50 1.15 6.84
C THR A 31 -5.80 2.04 7.86
N SER A 32 -5.15 3.08 7.39
CA SER A 32 -4.52 4.11 8.23
C SER A 32 -5.42 5.33 8.30
N PRO A 33 -6.06 5.63 9.43
CA PRO A 33 -7.03 6.73 9.53
C PRO A 33 -6.38 8.12 9.55
N ILE A 34 -5.11 8.23 9.99
CA ILE A 34 -4.43 9.54 10.09
C ILE A 34 -4.35 10.24 8.72
N PRO A 35 -3.93 9.58 7.62
CA PRO A 35 -3.91 10.19 6.30
C PRO A 35 -5.29 10.65 5.79
N TRP A 36 -6.40 10.08 6.30
CA TRP A 36 -7.74 10.52 5.92
C TRP A 36 -8.02 11.98 6.30
N LEU A 37 -7.41 12.46 7.38
CA LEU A 37 -7.51 13.87 7.79
C LEU A 37 -6.93 14.82 6.73
N SER A 38 -6.04 14.33 5.88
CA SER A 38 -5.45 15.06 4.74
C SER A 38 -6.10 14.68 3.40
N GLY A 39 -7.22 13.95 3.41
CA GLY A 39 -7.93 13.51 2.21
C GLY A 39 -7.29 12.31 1.50
N VAL A 40 -6.30 11.64 2.09
CA VAL A 40 -5.71 10.41 1.55
C VAL A 40 -6.54 9.22 2.01
N ILE A 41 -7.17 8.53 1.06
CA ILE A 41 -7.86 7.26 1.32
C ILE A 41 -6.89 6.13 1.04
N ASN A 42 -6.75 5.21 1.98
CA ASN A 42 -5.85 4.07 1.85
C ASN A 42 -6.46 2.78 2.40
N GLY A 43 -5.93 1.66 1.95
CA GLY A 43 -6.34 0.34 2.41
C GLY A 43 -5.27 -0.70 2.14
N SER A 44 -5.31 -1.77 2.90
CA SER A 44 -4.43 -2.92 2.73
C SER A 44 -5.22 -4.22 2.91
N TYR A 45 -4.79 -5.23 2.19
CA TYR A 45 -5.17 -6.62 2.38
C TYR A 45 -3.92 -7.43 2.60
N GLU A 46 -3.92 -8.33 3.57
CA GLU A 46 -2.83 -9.25 3.83
C GLU A 46 -3.38 -10.66 4.07
N ARG A 47 -2.68 -11.65 3.52
CA ARG A 47 -2.91 -13.08 3.80
C ARG A 47 -1.67 -13.67 4.46
N ARG A 48 -1.86 -14.30 5.58
CA ARG A 48 -0.83 -15.14 6.22
C ARG A 48 -0.71 -16.45 5.45
N ILE A 49 0.49 -16.71 4.94
CA ILE A 49 0.81 -17.99 4.27
C ILE A 49 1.34 -19.02 5.26
N ASN A 50 1.88 -18.56 6.39
CA ASN A 50 2.20 -19.35 7.58
C ASN A 50 2.14 -18.42 8.81
N PRO A 51 2.34 -18.91 10.05
CA PRO A 51 2.29 -18.08 11.26
C PRO A 51 3.21 -16.85 11.23
N GLU A 52 4.34 -16.94 10.56
CA GLU A 52 5.37 -15.90 10.54
C GLU A 52 5.31 -14.99 9.32
N ILE A 53 4.77 -15.45 8.17
CA ILE A 53 4.86 -14.72 6.89
C ILE A 53 3.49 -14.29 6.41
N GLY A 54 3.35 -12.99 6.19
CA GLY A 54 2.22 -12.36 5.53
C GLY A 54 2.59 -11.81 4.16
N LEU A 55 1.73 -12.00 3.17
CA LEU A 55 1.82 -11.37 1.85
C LEU A 55 0.54 -10.61 1.57
N GLY A 56 0.65 -9.43 0.98
CA GLY A 56 -0.52 -8.61 0.76
C GLY A 56 -0.36 -7.54 -0.31
N LEU A 57 -1.37 -6.71 -0.38
CA LEU A 57 -1.45 -5.54 -1.25
C LEU A 57 -1.85 -4.33 -0.43
N ASN A 58 -1.24 -3.20 -0.74
CA ASN A 58 -1.63 -1.90 -0.23
C ASN A 58 -1.95 -0.97 -1.39
N GLY A 59 -2.85 -0.04 -1.14
CA GLY A 59 -3.19 0.99 -2.09
C GLY A 59 -3.66 2.26 -1.40
N PHE A 60 -3.49 3.37 -2.11
CA PHE A 60 -3.98 4.67 -1.65
C PHE A 60 -4.36 5.55 -2.84
N THR A 61 -5.20 6.52 -2.56
CA THR A 61 -5.51 7.60 -3.49
C THR A 61 -5.62 8.93 -2.74
N TRP A 62 -5.20 9.97 -3.39
CA TRP A 62 -5.35 11.34 -2.91
C TRP A 62 -5.73 12.25 -4.06
N ASN A 63 -6.76 13.06 -3.84
CA ASN A 63 -7.23 14.04 -4.79
C ASN A 63 -7.33 15.39 -4.09
N TYR A 64 -6.65 16.38 -4.65
CA TYR A 64 -6.67 17.75 -4.20
C TYR A 64 -7.20 18.63 -5.31
N VAL A 65 -8.20 19.45 -5.00
CA VAL A 65 -8.82 20.40 -5.94
C VAL A 65 -8.87 21.77 -5.27
N SER A 66 -8.28 22.75 -5.92
CA SER A 66 -8.35 24.17 -5.58
C SER A 66 -8.90 24.94 -6.79
N SER A 67 -9.15 26.25 -6.65
CA SER A 67 -9.59 27.11 -7.77
C SER A 67 -8.69 26.99 -9.00
N ASP A 68 -7.38 26.93 -8.80
CA ASP A 68 -6.38 27.05 -9.87
C ASP A 68 -5.59 25.77 -10.08
N TRP A 69 -5.69 24.79 -9.19
CA TRP A 69 -4.90 23.56 -9.21
C TRP A 69 -5.74 22.33 -8.92
N LYS A 70 -5.47 21.29 -9.70
CA LYS A 70 -5.95 19.92 -9.44
C LYS A 70 -4.74 19.01 -9.35
N PHE A 71 -4.71 18.15 -8.35
CA PHE A 71 -3.69 17.13 -8.18
C PHE A 71 -4.38 15.81 -7.83
N SER A 72 -3.94 14.72 -8.46
CA SER A 72 -4.40 13.37 -8.17
C SER A 72 -3.20 12.44 -8.11
N ILE A 73 -3.19 11.57 -7.12
CA ILE A 73 -2.23 10.49 -7.01
C ILE A 73 -2.96 9.21 -6.63
N PHE A 74 -2.57 8.12 -7.27
CA PHE A 74 -3.00 6.77 -6.96
C PHE A 74 -1.77 5.88 -6.84
N GLY A 75 -1.72 5.05 -5.81
CA GLY A 75 -0.65 4.08 -5.60
C GLY A 75 -1.20 2.72 -5.24
N ILE A 76 -0.53 1.67 -5.73
CA ILE A 76 -0.82 0.28 -5.39
C ILE A 76 0.48 -0.52 -5.40
N GLY A 77 0.58 -1.50 -4.51
CA GLY A 77 1.76 -2.36 -4.49
C GLY A 77 1.66 -3.55 -3.57
N PRO A 78 2.40 -4.63 -3.88
CA PRO A 78 2.57 -5.76 -3.00
C PRO A 78 3.44 -5.40 -1.80
N HIS A 79 3.18 -6.08 -0.69
CA HIS A 79 4.03 -6.08 0.49
C HIS A 79 4.18 -7.48 1.06
N GLY A 80 5.30 -7.69 1.74
CA GLY A 80 5.55 -8.90 2.51
C GLY A 80 6.02 -8.54 3.90
N ARG A 81 5.60 -9.31 4.91
CA ARG A 81 5.92 -9.11 6.32
C ARG A 81 6.39 -10.39 6.95
N PHE A 82 7.35 -10.27 7.83
CA PHE A 82 7.78 -11.32 8.75
C PHE A 82 7.42 -10.91 10.17
N TYR A 83 6.72 -11.78 10.87
CA TYR A 83 6.26 -11.60 12.24
C TYR A 83 7.09 -12.46 13.16
N PHE A 84 7.56 -11.90 14.27
CA PHE A 84 8.39 -12.60 15.25
C PHE A 84 7.59 -13.44 16.23
N GLU A 85 6.28 -13.21 16.33
CA GLU A 85 5.35 -13.92 17.19
C GLU A 85 4.22 -14.53 16.37
N GLU A 86 3.76 -15.73 16.75
CA GLU A 86 2.85 -16.53 15.93
C GLU A 86 1.44 -15.94 15.84
N GLU A 87 0.82 -15.48 16.85
CA GLU A 87 -0.63 -15.18 16.90
C GLU A 87 -1.07 -13.84 16.27
N ASN A 88 -0.38 -13.34 15.24
CA ASN A 88 -0.67 -12.02 14.65
C ASN A 88 -0.58 -10.86 15.66
N ASN A 89 0.23 -11.01 16.67
CA ASN A 89 0.51 -10.02 17.69
C ASN A 89 2.02 -9.86 17.79
N GLY A 90 2.51 -8.69 18.23
CA GLY A 90 3.94 -8.50 18.44
C GLY A 90 4.68 -7.76 17.32
N LEU A 91 5.98 -7.93 17.33
CA LEU A 91 6.90 -7.27 16.40
C LEU A 91 6.81 -7.87 15.00
N PHE A 92 6.97 -7.02 14.00
CA PHE A 92 7.15 -7.43 12.62
C PHE A 92 8.14 -6.53 11.88
N VAL A 93 8.68 -7.07 10.79
CA VAL A 93 9.42 -6.32 9.77
C VAL A 93 8.85 -6.64 8.39
N GLY A 94 8.94 -5.71 7.47
CA GLY A 94 8.37 -5.92 6.14
C GLY A 94 9.04 -5.10 5.06
N GLY A 95 8.66 -5.42 3.83
CA GLY A 95 9.06 -4.69 2.65
C GLY A 95 7.92 -4.56 1.65
N SER A 96 7.99 -3.54 0.82
CA SER A 96 6.97 -3.28 -0.20
C SER A 96 7.58 -2.73 -1.49
N ILE A 97 6.88 -2.99 -2.59
CA ILE A 97 7.10 -2.34 -3.87
C ILE A 97 5.80 -1.64 -4.22
N SER A 98 5.85 -0.37 -4.58
CA SER A 98 4.65 0.38 -4.94
C SER A 98 4.82 1.07 -6.29
N LEU A 99 3.78 1.01 -7.10
CA LEU A 99 3.62 1.79 -8.32
C LEU A 99 2.66 2.94 -8.03
N MET A 100 3.10 4.15 -8.28
CA MET A 100 2.32 5.37 -8.07
C MET A 100 2.17 6.09 -9.40
N SER A 101 0.94 6.50 -9.70
CA SER A 101 0.62 7.37 -10.84
C SER A 101 0.11 8.70 -10.30
N TYR A 102 0.60 9.79 -10.86
CA TYR A 102 0.16 11.12 -10.49
C TYR A 102 -0.24 11.94 -11.73
N SER A 103 -1.15 12.87 -11.53
CA SER A 103 -1.52 13.87 -12.51
C SER A 103 -1.78 15.20 -11.84
N TRP A 104 -1.48 16.28 -12.54
CA TRP A 104 -1.73 17.63 -12.08
C TRP A 104 -2.16 18.52 -13.23
N SER A 105 -2.95 19.54 -12.92
CA SER A 105 -3.30 20.59 -13.86
C SER A 105 -3.52 21.91 -13.13
N GLY A 106 -3.08 23.01 -13.74
CA GLY A 106 -3.24 24.35 -13.17
C GLY A 106 -2.64 25.40 -14.07
N LEU A 107 -3.20 26.62 -14.06
CA LEU A 107 -2.73 27.78 -14.82
C LEU A 107 -2.54 27.50 -16.33
N GLY A 108 -3.40 26.64 -16.92
CA GLY A 108 -3.30 26.26 -18.34
C GLY A 108 -2.23 25.21 -18.64
N LEU A 109 -1.53 24.69 -17.63
CA LEU A 109 -0.54 23.63 -17.74
C LEU A 109 -1.06 22.35 -17.16
N SER A 110 -0.58 21.21 -17.63
CA SER A 110 -0.89 19.90 -17.07
C SER A 110 0.26 18.93 -17.27
N GLY A 111 0.35 17.95 -16.38
CA GLY A 111 1.34 16.90 -16.46
C GLY A 111 0.87 15.65 -15.75
N SER A 112 1.49 14.53 -16.07
CA SER A 112 1.29 13.25 -15.42
C SER A 112 2.57 12.42 -15.46
N GLY A 113 2.69 11.45 -14.60
CA GLY A 113 3.82 10.55 -14.57
C GLY A 113 3.56 9.36 -13.66
N SER A 114 4.55 8.47 -13.60
CA SER A 114 4.54 7.33 -12.69
C SER A 114 5.87 7.19 -11.97
N ILE A 115 5.83 6.65 -10.77
CA ILE A 115 6.98 6.45 -9.90
C ILE A 115 6.88 5.04 -9.33
N MET A 116 7.99 4.31 -9.33
CA MET A 116 8.13 3.09 -8.57
C MET A 116 8.89 3.40 -7.27
N SER A 117 8.41 2.85 -6.15
CA SER A 117 9.09 2.98 -4.86
C SER A 117 9.34 1.62 -4.23
N LEU A 118 10.42 1.54 -3.47
CA LEU A 118 10.76 0.43 -2.60
C LEU A 118 10.64 0.91 -1.17
N GLY A 119 9.95 0.16 -0.33
CA GLY A 119 9.75 0.48 1.08
C GLY A 119 10.21 -0.64 1.99
N GLY A 120 10.69 -0.25 3.17
CA GLY A 120 10.92 -1.12 4.30
C GLY A 120 10.16 -0.60 5.51
N GLU A 121 9.62 -1.48 6.33
CA GLU A 121 8.90 -1.11 7.54
C GLU A 121 9.23 -2.06 8.69
N GLY A 122 9.09 -1.57 9.91
CA GLY A 122 9.08 -2.36 11.12
C GLY A 122 8.06 -1.80 12.08
N GLY A 123 7.44 -2.64 12.88
CA GLY A 123 6.39 -2.17 13.75
C GLY A 123 5.97 -3.18 14.80
N TYR A 124 4.98 -2.77 15.57
CA TYR A 124 4.35 -3.61 16.57
C TYR A 124 2.83 -3.63 16.34
N GLN A 125 2.25 -4.82 16.35
CA GLN A 125 0.82 -5.05 16.18
C GLN A 125 0.22 -5.59 17.47
N TRP A 126 -0.92 -5.00 17.88
CA TRP A 126 -1.76 -5.50 18.97
C TRP A 126 -3.04 -6.07 18.37
N LYS A 127 -3.35 -7.31 18.73
CA LYS A 127 -4.55 -8.00 18.27
C LYS A 127 -5.52 -8.22 19.43
N TRP A 128 -6.81 -7.96 19.18
CA TRP A 128 -7.93 -8.27 20.07
C TRP A 128 -8.98 -9.05 19.29
N VAL A 129 -9.08 -10.33 19.55
CA VAL A 129 -10.00 -11.22 18.83
C VAL A 129 -9.77 -11.12 17.31
N ASN A 130 -10.63 -10.41 16.59
CA ASN A 130 -10.54 -10.22 15.15
C ASN A 130 -10.07 -8.81 14.75
N PHE A 131 -9.98 -7.89 15.68
CA PHE A 131 -9.52 -6.53 15.45
C PHE A 131 -8.04 -6.39 15.76
N TYR A 132 -7.32 -5.56 15.01
CA TYR A 132 -5.95 -5.20 15.34
C TYR A 132 -5.70 -3.71 15.13
N ASN A 133 -4.70 -3.21 15.83
CA ASN A 133 -4.03 -1.98 15.50
C ASN A 133 -2.52 -2.20 15.43
N GLU A 134 -1.85 -1.35 14.69
CA GLU A 134 -0.40 -1.40 14.58
C GLU A 134 0.19 0.01 14.53
N VAL A 135 1.42 0.11 15.05
CA VAL A 135 2.29 1.26 14.87
C VAL A 135 3.49 0.82 14.05
N THR A 136 3.83 1.58 13.02
CA THR A 136 4.94 1.28 12.12
C THR A 136 5.92 2.43 12.05
N LEU A 137 7.19 2.08 11.86
CA LEU A 137 8.22 2.98 11.35
C LEU A 137 8.59 2.48 9.96
N GLY A 138 8.57 3.34 8.96
CA GLY A 138 8.85 2.98 7.58
C GLY A 138 9.80 3.95 6.90
N LEU A 139 10.51 3.41 5.93
CA LEU A 139 11.35 4.14 4.98
C LEU A 139 10.93 3.73 3.57
N ALA A 140 10.79 4.69 2.67
CA ALA A 140 10.55 4.43 1.26
C ALA A 140 11.56 5.21 0.42
N MET A 141 12.06 4.57 -0.62
CA MET A 141 12.92 5.19 -1.63
C MET A 141 12.13 5.26 -2.94
N ALA A 142 11.99 6.45 -3.49
CA ALA A 142 11.40 6.65 -4.79
C ALA A 142 12.47 6.44 -5.89
N GLY A 143 12.11 5.67 -6.92
CA GLY A 143 12.93 5.49 -8.12
C GLY A 143 12.77 6.64 -9.11
N ASN A 144 13.20 6.40 -10.36
CA ASN A 144 13.13 7.38 -11.43
C ASN A 144 11.68 7.78 -11.75
N ILE A 145 11.45 9.07 -11.91
CA ILE A 145 10.23 9.61 -12.50
C ILE A 145 10.44 9.63 -14.02
N GLU A 146 9.62 8.88 -14.74
CA GLU A 146 9.52 9.05 -16.21
C GLU A 146 8.50 10.15 -16.51
N THR A 147 8.94 11.20 -17.16
CA THR A 147 8.07 12.26 -17.67
C THR A 147 7.55 11.87 -19.06
N PRO A 148 6.38 12.39 -19.50
CA PRO A 148 5.77 12.03 -20.79
C PRO A 148 6.64 12.34 -22.02
N ASP A 149 7.63 13.17 -21.89
CA ASP A 149 8.62 13.52 -22.93
C ASP A 149 9.84 12.58 -22.98
N GLY A 150 9.85 11.53 -22.15
CA GLY A 150 10.93 10.53 -22.10
C GLY A 150 12.16 10.97 -21.31
N THR A 151 12.12 12.11 -20.63
CA THR A 151 13.19 12.49 -19.70
C THR A 151 12.96 11.77 -18.35
N SER A 152 14.01 11.15 -17.82
CA SER A 152 13.97 10.55 -16.49
C SER A 152 14.66 11.45 -15.48
N ALA A 153 13.95 11.86 -14.44
CA ALA A 153 14.54 12.50 -13.26
C ALA A 153 14.81 11.45 -12.19
N ASN A 154 16.05 11.35 -11.76
CA ASN A 154 16.42 10.47 -10.64
C ASN A 154 16.00 11.15 -9.33
N VAL A 155 14.87 10.74 -8.76
CA VAL A 155 14.39 11.23 -7.47
C VAL A 155 14.82 10.23 -6.40
N GLY A 156 16.10 10.17 -6.13
CA GLY A 156 16.68 9.40 -5.03
C GLY A 156 16.30 9.97 -3.66
N SER A 157 15.00 10.15 -3.39
CA SER A 157 14.51 10.68 -2.13
C SER A 157 14.11 9.52 -1.21
N ALA A 158 14.73 9.43 -0.05
CA ALA A 158 14.25 8.58 1.02
C ALA A 158 13.26 9.36 1.88
N ILE A 159 12.06 8.82 2.04
CA ILE A 159 11.02 9.38 2.92
C ILE A 159 10.80 8.40 4.05
N GLY A 160 10.98 8.86 5.29
CA GLY A 160 10.68 8.09 6.50
C GLY A 160 9.42 8.60 7.17
N GLY A 161 8.72 7.72 7.88
CA GLY A 161 7.52 8.11 8.60
C GLY A 161 7.08 7.12 9.65
N ILE A 162 6.20 7.60 10.53
CA ILE A 162 5.48 6.80 11.51
C ILE A 162 4.07 6.57 10.97
N GLY A 163 3.64 5.32 10.97
CA GLY A 163 2.30 4.91 10.57
C GLY A 163 1.48 4.38 11.75
N TYR A 164 0.17 4.55 11.66
CA TYR A 164 -0.81 3.90 12.52
C TYR A 164 -1.89 3.27 11.66
N LYS A 165 -2.18 2.00 11.87
CA LYS A 165 -3.19 1.26 11.10
C LYS A 165 -4.17 0.56 12.03
N LEU A 166 -5.40 0.48 11.57
CA LEU A 166 -6.48 -0.32 12.16
C LEU A 166 -6.91 -1.36 11.16
N GLY A 167 -7.30 -2.56 11.63
CA GLY A 167 -7.76 -3.58 10.72
C GLY A 167 -8.54 -4.71 11.39
N TRP A 168 -8.95 -5.64 10.54
CA TRP A 168 -9.81 -6.75 10.89
C TRP A 168 -9.30 -8.05 10.26
N TYR A 169 -9.29 -9.13 11.04
CA TYR A 169 -8.96 -10.50 10.63
C TYR A 169 -10.22 -11.32 10.36
N PHE A 170 -10.18 -12.19 9.33
CA PHE A 170 -11.28 -13.09 8.96
C PHE A 170 -10.77 -14.36 8.27
#